data_ef7ae73a58d85d86988b4cdd9b769c2f
#
_entry.id   ef7ae73a58d85d86988b4cdd9b769c2f
#
_cell.length_a   1.000
_cell.length_b   1.000
_cell.length_c   1.000
_cell.angle_alpha   90.00
_cell.angle_beta   90.00
_cell.angle_gamma   90.00
#
_symmetry.space_group_name_H-M   'P 1'
#
loop_
_entity.id
_entity.type
_entity.pdbx_description
1 polymer ?
#
loop_
_entity_poly.entity_id
_entity_poly.type
_entity_poly.pdbx_seq_one_letter_code
_entity_poly.pdbx_strand_id
1 'polypeptide(L)'
;DVYKRQDVQILGVGANGHIAFNEPPSALDSRTRMVDLHPVTVADNARFFDDEEQVPRQALTQGVGTIMEARTIVLLATGTRKADAVHALVEGPVTPACPASALQQHPRTTIVLDEAAAAKLTR
;
A
#
# COMPACT_ATOMS: atom_id res chain seq x y z
N ASP A 1 18.71 0.31 12.42
CA ASP A 1 19.28 -1.01 12.65
C ASP A 1 19.55 -1.71 11.32
N VAL A 2 20.82 -2.00 11.06
CA VAL A 2 21.27 -2.59 9.78
C VAL A 2 20.62 -3.95 9.53
N TYR A 3 20.36 -4.71 10.59
CA TYR A 3 19.80 -6.06 10.47
C TYR A 3 18.30 -6.09 10.23
N LYS A 4 17.61 -4.97 10.42
CA LYS A 4 16.16 -4.89 10.25
C LYS A 4 15.74 -4.23 8.96
N ARG A 5 16.69 -3.58 8.26
CA ARG A 5 16.42 -2.91 7.01
C ARG A 5 16.35 -3.93 5.88
N GLN A 6 15.32 -3.83 5.07
CA GLN A 6 15.16 -4.71 3.92
C GLN A 6 15.96 -4.18 2.74
N ASP A 7 16.51 -5.10 1.94
CA ASP A 7 17.16 -4.73 0.68
C ASP A 7 16.12 -4.41 -0.39
N VAL A 8 15.08 -5.23 -0.52
CA VAL A 8 14.00 -5.03 -1.48
C VAL A 8 12.66 -5.24 -0.78
N GLN A 9 11.77 -4.29 -0.95
CA GLN A 9 10.37 -4.40 -0.49
C GLN A 9 9.48 -4.48 -1.72
N ILE A 10 8.71 -5.56 -1.83
CA ILE A 10 7.72 -5.72 -2.89
C ILE A 10 6.36 -5.37 -2.32
N LEU A 11 5.62 -4.51 -3.01
CA LEU A 11 4.33 -3.99 -2.56
C LEU A 11 3.26 -4.16 -3.62
N GLY A 12 2.03 -4.30 -3.17
CA GLY A 12 0.85 -3.96 -3.96
C GLY A 12 0.25 -2.65 -3.46
N VAL A 13 -0.85 -2.22 -4.04
CA VAL A 13 -1.61 -1.05 -3.60
C VAL A 13 -3.09 -1.39 -3.59
N GLY A 14 -3.80 -0.97 -2.56
CA GLY A 14 -5.25 -1.09 -2.50
C GLY A 14 -5.94 -0.01 -3.33
N ALA A 15 -7.21 -0.24 -3.67
CA ALA A 15 -7.99 0.70 -4.47
C ALA A 15 -8.10 2.09 -3.79
N ASN A 16 -8.00 2.15 -2.47
CA ASN A 16 -8.01 3.39 -1.70
C ASN A 16 -6.63 3.98 -1.42
N GLY A 17 -5.58 3.42 -2.03
CA GLY A 17 -4.21 3.92 -1.85
C GLY A 17 -3.44 3.32 -0.69
N HIS A 18 -3.98 2.30 -0.01
CA HIS A 18 -3.23 1.66 1.08
C HIS A 18 -2.07 0.82 0.55
N ILE A 19 -0.97 0.79 1.32
CA ILE A 19 0.13 -0.16 1.15
C ILE A 19 0.27 -0.98 2.42
N ALA A 20 0.51 -2.30 2.27
CA ALA A 20 0.36 -3.25 3.37
C ALA A 20 -1.03 -3.04 4.00
N PHE A 21 -1.16 -3.02 5.31
CA PHE A 21 -2.44 -2.70 5.96
C PHE A 21 -2.49 -1.27 6.49
N ASN A 22 -1.74 -0.36 5.90
CA ASN A 22 -1.79 1.07 6.24
C ASN A 22 -2.94 1.73 5.48
N GLU A 23 -4.13 1.66 6.06
CA GLU A 23 -5.35 2.26 5.49
C GLU A 23 -5.33 3.78 5.63
N PRO A 24 -5.99 4.52 4.71
CA PRO A 24 -6.12 5.97 4.89
C PRO A 24 -7.03 6.32 6.09
N PRO A 25 -6.67 7.32 6.90
CA PRO A 25 -5.37 8.00 6.90
C PRO A 25 -4.36 7.25 7.77
N SER A 26 -3.15 7.06 7.27
CA SER A 26 -2.06 6.50 8.07
C SER A 26 -0.90 7.47 8.07
N ALA A 27 -0.27 7.66 9.23
CA ALA A 27 0.89 8.52 9.33
C ALA A 27 2.01 8.02 8.42
N LEU A 28 2.64 8.93 7.69
CA LEU A 28 3.69 8.55 6.72
C LEU A 28 4.99 8.13 7.41
N ASP A 29 5.13 8.40 8.70
CA ASP A 29 6.24 7.94 9.54
C ASP A 29 5.87 6.74 10.41
N SER A 30 4.73 6.12 10.17
CA SER A 30 4.23 5.01 10.98
C SER A 30 5.21 3.82 10.99
N ARG A 31 5.21 3.13 12.13
CA ARG A 31 6.08 1.96 12.35
C ARG A 31 5.26 0.68 12.35
N THR A 32 5.94 -0.46 12.36
CA THR A 32 5.29 -1.76 12.50
C THR A 32 4.43 -1.79 13.76
N ARG A 33 3.17 -2.17 13.61
CA ARG A 33 2.19 -2.14 14.69
C ARG A 33 0.97 -2.98 14.36
N MET A 34 0.14 -3.22 15.34
CA MET A 34 -1.18 -3.80 15.12
C MET A 34 -2.15 -2.70 14.68
N VAL A 35 -2.94 -2.99 13.66
CA VAL A 35 -3.95 -2.07 13.12
C VAL A 35 -5.30 -2.76 13.02
N ASP A 36 -6.37 -1.96 13.10
CA ASP A 36 -7.71 -2.42 12.78
C ASP A 36 -7.92 -2.33 11.27
N LEU A 37 -8.42 -3.42 10.68
CA LEU A 37 -8.67 -3.45 9.24
C LEU A 37 -9.95 -2.68 8.91
N HIS A 38 -9.91 -1.95 7.79
CA HIS A 38 -11.09 -1.28 7.25
C HIS A 38 -12.15 -2.33 6.91
N PRO A 39 -13.47 -2.06 7.13
CA PRO A 39 -14.53 -3.01 6.79
C PRO A 39 -14.48 -3.55 5.36
N VAL A 40 -14.10 -2.71 4.38
CA VAL A 40 -13.94 -3.13 2.99
C VAL A 40 -12.82 -4.17 2.85
N THR A 41 -11.70 -3.97 3.55
CA THR A 41 -10.60 -4.94 3.54
C THR A 41 -11.01 -6.27 4.17
N VAL A 42 -11.77 -6.23 5.26
CA VAL A 42 -12.30 -7.44 5.89
C VAL A 42 -13.21 -8.18 4.91
N ALA A 43 -14.11 -7.46 4.23
CA ALA A 43 -15.00 -8.04 3.24
C ALA A 43 -14.25 -8.64 2.04
N ASP A 44 -13.22 -7.94 1.55
CA ASP A 44 -12.41 -8.42 0.42
C ASP A 44 -11.64 -9.71 0.77
N ASN A 45 -11.28 -9.90 2.03
CA ASN A 45 -10.59 -11.10 2.49
C ASN A 45 -11.54 -12.26 2.80
N ALA A 46 -12.85 -12.02 2.84
CA ALA A 46 -13.82 -13.05 3.21
C ALA A 46 -13.78 -14.27 2.28
N ARG A 47 -13.36 -14.08 1.02
CA ARG A 47 -13.24 -15.17 0.03
C ARG A 47 -12.27 -16.28 0.44
N PHE A 48 -11.34 -16.00 1.36
CA PHE A 48 -10.36 -16.97 1.86
C PHE A 48 -10.86 -17.75 3.07
N PHE A 49 -12.07 -17.48 3.54
CA PHE A 49 -12.64 -18.06 4.76
C PHE A 49 -14.04 -18.62 4.47
N ASP A 50 -14.41 -19.67 5.20
CA ASP A 50 -15.74 -20.28 5.06
C ASP A 50 -16.86 -19.41 5.62
N ASP A 51 -16.55 -18.58 6.63
CA ASP A 51 -17.48 -17.71 7.31
C ASP A 51 -16.85 -16.33 7.47
N GLU A 52 -17.62 -15.29 7.20
CA GLU A 52 -17.15 -13.90 7.34
C GLU A 52 -16.69 -13.59 8.78
N GLU A 53 -17.29 -14.23 9.78
CA GLU A 53 -16.90 -14.05 11.18
C GLU A 53 -15.47 -14.58 11.47
N GLN A 54 -14.96 -15.49 10.62
CA GLN A 54 -13.61 -16.02 10.75
C GLN A 54 -12.55 -15.06 10.21
N VAL A 55 -12.93 -14.04 9.45
CA VAL A 55 -12.01 -13.09 8.86
C VAL A 55 -11.39 -12.25 9.97
N PRO A 56 -10.06 -12.21 10.07
CA PRO A 56 -9.42 -11.33 11.06
C PRO A 56 -9.78 -9.88 10.83
N ARG A 57 -10.01 -9.16 11.91
CA ARG A 57 -10.35 -7.72 11.88
C ARG A 57 -9.19 -6.83 12.28
N GLN A 58 -8.10 -7.45 12.72
CA GLN A 58 -6.86 -6.77 13.09
C GLN A 58 -5.71 -7.50 12.43
N ALA A 59 -4.64 -6.78 12.15
CA ALA A 59 -3.43 -7.36 11.58
C ALA A 59 -2.20 -6.61 12.07
N LEU A 60 -1.09 -7.31 12.11
CA LEU A 60 0.23 -6.69 12.24
C LEU A 60 0.66 -6.22 10.86
N THR A 61 1.14 -5.00 10.77
CA THR A 61 1.61 -4.45 9.50
C THR A 61 2.91 -3.69 9.67
N GLN A 62 3.74 -3.75 8.64
CA GLN A 62 4.83 -2.79 8.54
C GLN A 62 4.22 -1.41 8.33
N GLY A 63 4.67 -0.42 9.10
CA GLY A 63 4.23 0.95 8.90
C GLY A 63 4.81 1.54 7.61
N VAL A 64 4.24 2.67 7.19
CA VAL A 64 4.74 3.38 6.00
C VAL A 64 6.20 3.78 6.18
N GLY A 65 6.55 4.32 7.35
CA GLY A 65 7.94 4.68 7.65
C GLY A 65 8.86 3.48 7.66
N THR A 66 8.37 2.32 8.15
CA THR A 66 9.14 1.08 8.14
C THR A 66 9.43 0.63 6.70
N ILE A 67 8.42 0.67 5.84
CA ILE A 67 8.55 0.32 4.43
C ILE A 67 9.56 1.24 3.73
N MET A 68 9.51 2.53 4.03
CA MET A 68 10.40 3.54 3.43
C MET A 68 11.87 3.33 3.77
N GLU A 69 12.18 2.52 4.79
CA GLU A 69 13.57 2.19 5.13
C GLU A 69 14.19 1.15 4.21
N ALA A 70 13.40 0.46 3.37
CA ALA A 70 13.95 -0.48 2.40
C ALA A 70 14.88 0.25 1.43
N ARG A 71 15.92 -0.42 0.98
CA ARG A 71 16.87 0.18 0.01
C ARG A 71 16.23 0.39 -1.35
N THR A 72 15.44 -0.58 -1.78
CA THR A 72 14.72 -0.54 -3.06
C THR A 72 13.28 -0.98 -2.83
N ILE A 73 12.35 -0.29 -3.46
CA ILE A 73 10.93 -0.63 -3.41
C ILE A 73 10.44 -0.93 -4.83
N VAL A 74 9.68 -2.02 -4.97
CA VAL A 74 9.00 -2.37 -6.21
C VAL A 74 7.51 -2.50 -5.89
N LEU A 75 6.69 -1.69 -6.52
CA LEU A 75 5.23 -1.74 -6.37
C LEU A 75 4.62 -2.23 -7.68
N LEU A 76 3.73 -3.23 -7.59
CA LEU A 76 3.01 -3.76 -8.74
C LEU A 76 1.54 -3.46 -8.60
N ALA A 77 0.92 -2.98 -9.69
CA ALA A 77 -0.52 -2.78 -9.75
C ALA A 77 -1.03 -3.11 -11.13
N THR A 78 -2.12 -3.87 -11.18
CA THR A 78 -2.74 -4.29 -12.43
C THR A 78 -4.25 -4.09 -12.36
N GLY A 79 -4.84 -3.81 -13.50
CA GLY A 79 -6.30 -3.72 -13.65
C GLY A 79 -6.85 -2.32 -13.43
N THR A 80 -8.03 -2.09 -14.01
CA THR A 80 -8.72 -0.80 -13.99
C THR A 80 -9.08 -0.34 -12.59
N ARG A 81 -9.33 -1.28 -11.67
CA ARG A 81 -9.68 -0.96 -10.28
C ARG A 81 -8.58 -0.24 -9.53
N LYS A 82 -7.33 -0.34 -9.99
CA LYS A 82 -6.18 0.33 -9.37
C LYS A 82 -5.88 1.70 -9.97
N ALA A 83 -6.56 2.09 -11.05
CA ALA A 83 -6.21 3.29 -11.81
C ALA A 83 -6.26 4.58 -10.97
N ASP A 84 -7.27 4.73 -10.12
CA ASP A 84 -7.38 5.90 -9.25
C ASP A 84 -6.26 5.93 -8.21
N ALA A 85 -5.98 4.81 -7.58
CA ALA A 85 -4.90 4.69 -6.59
C ALA A 85 -3.53 4.96 -7.23
N VAL A 86 -3.30 4.42 -8.41
CA VAL A 86 -2.06 4.65 -9.16
C VAL A 86 -1.89 6.13 -9.50
N HIS A 87 -2.93 6.77 -9.97
CA HIS A 87 -2.89 8.22 -10.22
C HIS A 87 -2.53 8.99 -8.95
N ALA A 88 -3.18 8.67 -7.83
CA ALA A 88 -2.95 9.35 -6.57
C ALA A 88 -1.51 9.13 -6.05
N LEU A 89 -0.99 7.91 -6.17
CA LEU A 89 0.34 7.62 -5.65
C LEU A 89 1.48 8.20 -6.50
N VAL A 90 1.27 8.35 -7.82
CA VAL A 90 2.31 8.83 -8.74
C VAL A 90 2.20 10.35 -8.95
N GLU A 91 1.01 10.86 -9.18
CA GLU A 91 0.78 12.26 -9.60
C GLU A 91 0.06 13.10 -8.55
N GLY A 92 -0.50 12.48 -7.50
CA GLY A 92 -1.19 13.20 -6.45
C GLY A 92 -0.23 13.76 -5.39
N PRO A 93 -0.77 14.50 -4.41
CA PRO A 93 0.05 15.02 -3.31
C PRO A 93 0.51 13.91 -2.39
N VAL A 94 1.65 14.12 -1.73
CA VAL A 94 2.12 13.23 -0.66
C VAL A 94 1.29 13.52 0.59
N THR A 95 0.49 12.55 1.02
CA THR A 95 -0.49 12.75 2.09
C THR A 95 -0.83 11.44 2.79
N PRO A 96 -1.12 11.46 4.11
CA PRO A 96 -1.65 10.28 4.81
C PRO A 96 -2.98 9.75 4.25
N ALA A 97 -3.74 10.58 3.55
CA ALA A 97 -4.98 10.16 2.88
C ALA A 97 -4.73 9.17 1.74
N CYS A 98 -3.51 9.11 1.23
CA CYS A 98 -3.05 8.07 0.30
C CYS A 98 -1.68 7.60 0.77
N PRO A 99 -1.61 6.58 1.63
CA PRO A 99 -0.33 6.13 2.18
C PRO A 99 0.71 5.77 1.12
N ALA A 100 0.28 5.22 -0.02
CA ALA A 100 1.17 4.90 -1.14
C ALA A 100 1.88 6.13 -1.71
N SER A 101 1.33 7.33 -1.53
CA SER A 101 1.94 8.56 -2.03
C SER A 101 3.30 8.85 -1.42
N ALA A 102 3.59 8.28 -0.23
CA ALA A 102 4.90 8.41 0.40
C ALA A 102 6.03 7.88 -0.49
N LEU A 103 5.74 6.94 -1.37
CA LEU A 103 6.75 6.35 -2.26
C LEU A 103 7.36 7.38 -3.22
N GLN A 104 6.68 8.51 -3.46
CA GLN A 104 7.25 9.59 -4.26
C GLN A 104 8.51 10.18 -3.65
N GLN A 105 8.69 10.03 -2.35
CA GLN A 105 9.86 10.53 -1.62
C GLN A 105 10.97 9.49 -1.47
N HIS A 106 10.74 8.27 -1.95
CA HIS A 106 11.76 7.22 -1.86
C HIS A 106 12.69 7.29 -3.06
N PRO A 107 14.02 7.20 -2.83
CA PRO A 107 15.01 7.42 -3.91
C PRO A 107 15.10 6.28 -4.93
N ARG A 108 14.63 5.08 -4.60
CA ARG A 108 14.78 3.88 -5.45
C ARG A 108 13.48 3.08 -5.50
N THR A 109 12.43 3.70 -5.99
CA THR A 109 11.13 3.04 -6.16
C THR A 109 10.85 2.82 -7.64
N THR A 110 10.49 1.59 -7.99
CA THR A 110 10.00 1.22 -9.32
C THR A 110 8.54 0.83 -9.21
N ILE A 111 7.70 1.39 -10.05
CA ILE A 111 6.27 1.07 -10.10
C ILE A 111 5.99 0.36 -11.40
N VAL A 112 5.52 -0.89 -11.32
CA VAL A 112 5.24 -1.75 -12.47
C VAL A 112 3.73 -1.84 -12.66
N LEU A 113 3.26 -1.38 -13.80
CA LEU A 113 1.83 -1.25 -14.10
C LEU A 113 1.50 -1.92 -15.42
N ASP A 114 0.26 -2.44 -15.52
CA ASP A 114 -0.30 -2.70 -16.84
C ASP A 114 -0.99 -1.44 -17.40
N GLU A 115 -1.43 -1.49 -18.64
CA GLU A 115 -2.08 -0.35 -19.29
C GLU A 115 -3.35 0.09 -18.54
N ALA A 116 -4.13 -0.85 -18.03
CA ALA A 116 -5.38 -0.57 -17.34
C ALA A 116 -5.12 0.19 -16.03
N ALA A 117 -4.13 -0.23 -15.26
CA ALA A 117 -3.76 0.46 -14.01
C ALA A 117 -3.17 1.85 -14.29
N ALA A 118 -2.48 2.02 -15.40
CA ALA A 118 -1.86 3.29 -15.80
C ALA A 118 -2.81 4.23 -16.56
N ALA A 119 -4.07 3.85 -16.76
CA ALA A 119 -4.99 4.56 -17.66
C ALA A 119 -5.24 6.03 -17.29
N LYS A 120 -5.11 6.39 -16.03
CA LYS A 120 -5.33 7.77 -15.54
C LYS A 120 -4.05 8.57 -15.37
N LEU A 121 -2.91 7.99 -15.68
CA LEU A 121 -1.64 8.74 -15.66
C LEU A 121 -1.55 9.66 -16.87
N THR A 122 -0.97 10.85 -16.66
CA THR A 122 -0.83 11.85 -17.72
C THR A 122 0.51 11.77 -18.42
N ARG A 123 1.40 10.89 -18.00
CA ARG A 123 2.73 10.70 -18.60
C ARG A 123 3.10 9.24 -18.77
#